data_cfc912d5ed4a8687bddd9fe95d2d47a8
#
_entry.id   cfc912d5ed4a8687bddd9fe95d2d47a8
#
_cell.length_a   1.000
_cell.length_b   1.000
_cell.length_c   1.000
_cell.angle_alpha   90.00
_cell.angle_beta   90.00
_cell.angle_gamma   90.00
#
_symmetry.space_group_name_H-M   'P 1'
#
loop_
_entity.id
_entity.type
_entity.pdbx_description
1 polymer ?
#
loop_
_entity_poly.entity_id
_entity_poly.type
_entity_poly.pdbx_seq_one_letter_code
_entity_poly.pdbx_strand_id
1 'polypeptide(L)'
;ISTTTYLLKTNGFNQSPQDVTETMESVNAAWKKQKIDREKVLTDGLQKSLKTIVLSDFKVIDWSTDETKILYIASISAELPIIITPRLIGTNSTSEIRNIQKGTVYTYDIKEDRNYKIVDSLQNSDSLNIYSPSPIMWFPDSKHLIYNHNKIIDIIEYDAGNQTTVYAGPFVDSYVFPWSDSSRIVILTDLGNSNTVPNLYTIDLK
;
A
#
# COMPACT_ATOMS: atom_id res chain seq x y z
N ILE A 1 33.07 -0.34 0.61
CA ILE A 1 32.34 0.94 0.63
C ILE A 1 31.52 0.91 1.91
N SER A 2 31.75 1.87 2.82
CA SER A 2 30.92 2.03 4.01
C SER A 2 29.64 2.75 3.63
N THR A 3 28.47 2.19 3.98
CA THR A 3 27.17 2.81 3.75
C THR A 3 26.73 3.50 5.04
N THR A 4 26.36 4.77 4.96
CA THR A 4 25.84 5.54 6.09
C THR A 4 24.33 5.73 5.90
N THR A 5 23.54 5.48 6.95
CA THR A 5 22.07 5.60 6.93
C THR A 5 21.64 6.79 7.76
N TYR A 6 20.81 7.65 7.20
CA TYR A 6 20.29 8.85 7.85
C TYR A 6 18.78 8.78 8.06
N LEU A 7 18.34 9.22 9.24
CA LEU A 7 16.93 9.45 9.54
C LEU A 7 16.55 10.87 9.14
N LEU A 8 15.52 10.99 8.29
CA LEU A 8 15.00 12.25 7.80
C LEU A 8 13.61 12.53 8.37
N LYS A 9 13.34 13.79 8.70
CA LYS A 9 11.99 14.27 9.02
C LYS A 9 11.24 14.52 7.71
N THR A 10 9.99 14.12 7.64
CA THR A 10 9.14 14.30 6.45
C THR A 10 8.40 15.64 6.41
N ASN A 11 8.40 16.38 7.52
CA ASN A 11 7.62 17.62 7.69
C ASN A 11 8.46 18.89 7.59
N GLY A 12 9.67 18.82 7.03
CA GLY A 12 10.51 20.00 6.88
C GLY A 12 11.89 19.71 6.30
N PHE A 13 12.68 20.77 6.12
CA PHE A 13 14.05 20.67 5.63
C PHE A 13 14.97 20.03 6.69
N ASN A 14 15.78 19.07 6.26
CA ASN A 14 16.71 18.35 7.11
C ASN A 14 18.11 18.95 7.02
N GLN A 15 18.35 20.03 7.78
CA GLN A 15 19.65 20.70 7.81
C GLN A 15 20.75 19.82 8.40
N SER A 16 20.41 18.99 9.39
CA SER A 16 21.33 18.08 10.06
C SER A 16 20.64 16.72 10.25
N PRO A 17 20.68 15.85 9.22
CA PRO A 17 20.10 14.51 9.32
C PRO A 17 20.78 13.70 10.42
N GLN A 18 20.00 12.93 11.18
CA GLN A 18 20.52 12.06 12.22
C GLN A 18 21.14 10.81 11.60
N ASP A 19 22.42 10.55 11.83
CA ASP A 19 23.04 9.28 11.48
C ASP A 19 22.49 8.17 12.38
N VAL A 20 21.92 7.15 11.78
CA VAL A 20 21.31 5.99 12.45
C VAL A 20 21.96 4.68 12.02
N THR A 21 23.13 4.73 11.40
CA THR A 21 23.81 3.55 10.84
C THR A 21 23.94 2.43 11.88
N GLU A 22 24.38 2.74 13.08
CA GLU A 22 24.55 1.76 14.16
C GLU A 22 23.24 1.44 14.90
N THR A 23 22.23 2.31 14.81
CA THR A 23 20.95 2.18 15.53
C THR A 23 19.79 1.80 14.62
N MET A 24 20.05 1.48 13.34
CA MET A 24 19.04 1.18 12.33
C MET A 24 18.07 0.08 12.75
N GLU A 25 18.57 -0.98 13.40
CA GLU A 25 17.74 -2.07 13.89
C GLU A 25 16.74 -1.60 14.96
N SER A 26 17.15 -0.75 15.88
CA SER A 26 16.26 -0.22 16.92
C SER A 26 15.24 0.76 16.35
N VAL A 27 15.62 1.58 15.37
CA VAL A 27 14.68 2.46 14.62
C VAL A 27 13.63 1.63 13.91
N ASN A 28 14.05 0.60 13.18
CA ASN A 28 13.15 -0.30 12.48
C ASN A 28 12.20 -1.06 13.44
N ALA A 29 12.74 -1.52 14.59
CA ALA A 29 11.91 -2.18 15.60
C ALA A 29 10.86 -1.22 16.19
N ALA A 30 11.23 0.04 16.43
CA ALA A 30 10.29 1.08 16.89
C ALA A 30 9.17 1.35 15.85
N TRP A 31 9.53 1.49 14.58
CA TRP A 31 8.55 1.69 13.50
C TRP A 31 7.62 0.49 13.32
N LYS A 32 8.18 -0.72 13.41
CA LYS A 32 7.38 -1.95 13.39
C LYS A 32 6.35 -1.97 14.52
N LYS A 33 6.80 -1.64 15.72
CA LYS A 33 5.91 -1.58 16.87
C LYS A 33 4.80 -0.54 16.66
N GLN A 34 5.14 0.66 16.21
CA GLN A 34 4.16 1.71 15.91
C GLN A 34 3.13 1.26 14.87
N LYS A 35 3.58 0.59 13.79
CA LYS A 35 2.68 0.04 12.77
C LYS A 35 1.72 -0.99 13.38
N ILE A 36 2.22 -1.96 14.14
CA ILE A 36 1.42 -2.99 14.79
C ILE A 36 0.41 -2.37 15.78
N ASP A 37 0.87 -1.43 16.60
CA ASP A 37 0.00 -0.76 17.58
C ASP A 37 -1.13 0.03 16.87
N ARG A 38 -0.83 0.72 15.77
CA ARG A 38 -1.82 1.41 14.94
C ARG A 38 -2.81 0.43 14.32
N GLU A 39 -2.34 -0.62 13.66
CA GLU A 39 -3.20 -1.65 13.05
C GLU A 39 -4.12 -2.29 14.08
N LYS A 40 -3.62 -2.53 15.29
CA LYS A 40 -4.43 -3.04 16.39
C LYS A 40 -5.55 -2.07 16.78
N VAL A 41 -5.24 -0.78 16.94
CA VAL A 41 -6.26 0.24 17.28
C VAL A 41 -7.32 0.30 16.20
N LEU A 42 -6.94 0.33 14.92
CA LEU A 42 -7.87 0.36 13.78
C LEU A 42 -8.76 -0.89 13.75
N THR A 43 -8.15 -2.07 13.93
CA THR A 43 -8.89 -3.34 13.96
C THR A 43 -9.81 -3.44 15.18
N ASP A 44 -9.39 -2.95 16.33
CA ASP A 44 -10.20 -2.93 17.56
C ASP A 44 -11.41 -1.99 17.44
N GLY A 45 -11.30 -0.94 16.64
CA GLY A 45 -12.39 0.00 16.33
C GLY A 45 -13.45 -0.52 15.37
N LEU A 46 -13.21 -1.66 14.69
CA LEU A 46 -14.17 -2.23 13.75
C LEU A 46 -15.39 -2.83 14.44
N GLN A 47 -16.52 -2.85 13.74
CA GLN A 47 -17.70 -3.62 14.14
C GLN A 47 -17.31 -5.09 14.35
N LYS A 48 -17.86 -5.73 15.39
CA LYS A 48 -17.46 -7.07 15.87
C LYS A 48 -17.41 -8.13 14.75
N SER A 49 -18.41 -8.15 13.87
CA SER A 49 -18.48 -9.11 12.75
C SER A 49 -17.36 -8.87 11.73
N LEU A 50 -17.11 -7.60 11.36
CA LEU A 50 -16.02 -7.24 10.44
C LEU A 50 -14.65 -7.51 11.07
N LYS A 51 -14.47 -7.17 12.35
CA LYS A 51 -13.23 -7.48 13.08
C LYS A 51 -12.88 -8.95 13.04
N THR A 52 -13.86 -9.84 13.21
CA THR A 52 -13.64 -11.28 13.14
C THR A 52 -13.10 -11.67 11.76
N ILE A 53 -13.70 -11.18 10.68
CA ILE A 53 -13.30 -11.46 9.29
C ILE A 53 -11.88 -10.91 9.02
N VAL A 54 -11.61 -9.68 9.43
CA VAL A 54 -10.29 -9.07 9.24
C VAL A 54 -9.20 -9.89 9.93
N LEU A 55 -9.47 -10.41 11.13
CA LEU A 55 -8.49 -11.21 11.87
C LEU A 55 -8.30 -12.62 11.33
N SER A 56 -9.32 -13.25 10.72
CA SER A 56 -9.26 -14.62 10.23
C SER A 56 -8.92 -14.72 8.74
N ASP A 57 -9.49 -13.83 7.92
CA ASP A 57 -9.52 -14.01 6.48
C ASP A 57 -8.59 -13.04 5.72
N PHE A 58 -8.17 -11.94 6.37
CA PHE A 58 -7.35 -10.91 5.75
C PHE A 58 -5.91 -10.93 6.24
N LYS A 59 -4.96 -11.00 5.32
CA LYS A 59 -3.58 -10.57 5.57
C LYS A 59 -3.50 -9.09 5.16
N VAL A 60 -3.71 -8.20 6.13
CA VAL A 60 -3.72 -6.76 5.88
C VAL A 60 -2.35 -6.31 5.36
N ILE A 61 -2.34 -5.60 4.25
CA ILE A 61 -1.16 -4.95 3.68
C ILE A 61 -1.05 -3.55 4.29
N ASP A 62 -2.13 -2.77 4.17
CA ASP A 62 -2.18 -1.41 4.69
C ASP A 62 -3.62 -0.89 4.78
N TRP A 63 -3.80 0.19 5.54
CA TRP A 63 -5.05 0.95 5.64
C TRP A 63 -4.93 2.22 4.81
N SER A 64 -6.05 2.66 4.21
CA SER A 64 -6.08 3.97 3.55
C SER A 64 -5.76 5.09 4.53
N THR A 65 -5.29 6.23 4.02
CA THR A 65 -4.90 7.37 4.87
C THR A 65 -6.07 7.90 5.71
N ASP A 66 -7.29 7.85 5.16
CA ASP A 66 -8.54 8.22 5.84
C ASP A 66 -9.12 7.12 6.74
N GLU A 67 -8.42 5.96 6.85
CA GLU A 67 -8.77 4.81 7.68
C GLU A 67 -10.13 4.17 7.37
N THR A 68 -10.65 4.42 6.15
CA THR A 68 -11.98 3.91 5.74
C THR A 68 -11.91 2.67 4.87
N LYS A 69 -10.71 2.29 4.41
CA LYS A 69 -10.53 1.14 3.51
C LYS A 69 -9.33 0.30 3.94
N ILE A 70 -9.44 -1.00 3.69
CA ILE A 70 -8.41 -2.00 3.98
C ILE A 70 -7.91 -2.59 2.67
N LEU A 71 -6.61 -2.48 2.41
CA LEU A 71 -5.92 -3.22 1.36
C LEU A 71 -5.38 -4.51 1.96
N TYR A 72 -5.73 -5.66 1.39
CA TYR A 72 -5.37 -6.95 1.96
C TYR A 72 -5.19 -8.06 0.91
N ILE A 73 -4.48 -9.11 1.32
CA ILE A 73 -4.45 -10.39 0.61
C ILE A 73 -5.41 -11.34 1.33
N ALA A 74 -6.28 -12.03 0.59
CA ALA A 74 -7.13 -13.05 1.19
C ALA A 74 -6.29 -14.23 1.70
N SER A 75 -6.40 -14.54 3.00
CA SER A 75 -5.70 -15.67 3.65
C SER A 75 -6.37 -17.01 3.33
N ILE A 76 -7.65 -16.98 3.03
CA ILE A 76 -8.49 -18.12 2.68
C ILE A 76 -9.38 -17.79 1.49
N SER A 77 -10.01 -18.81 0.91
CA SER A 77 -11.13 -18.64 -0.03
C SER A 77 -12.43 -18.73 0.76
N ALA A 78 -13.25 -17.70 0.70
CA ALA A 78 -14.49 -17.59 1.47
C ALA A 78 -15.49 -16.63 0.82
N GLU A 79 -16.74 -16.69 1.25
CA GLU A 79 -17.75 -15.69 0.92
C GLU A 79 -17.86 -14.67 2.08
N LEU A 80 -17.61 -13.41 1.79
CA LEU A 80 -17.74 -12.35 2.79
C LEU A 80 -19.22 -12.06 3.07
N PRO A 81 -19.66 -12.10 4.34
CA PRO A 81 -21.03 -11.77 4.68
C PRO A 81 -21.31 -10.26 4.52
N ILE A 82 -22.57 -9.91 4.36
CA ILE A 82 -23.03 -8.52 4.42
C ILE A 82 -23.01 -8.09 5.90
N ILE A 83 -22.31 -6.99 6.18
CA ILE A 83 -22.15 -6.46 7.53
C ILE A 83 -23.15 -5.34 7.82
N ILE A 84 -23.43 -4.49 6.81
CA ILE A 84 -24.34 -3.35 6.93
C ILE A 84 -25.69 -3.68 6.30
N THR A 85 -26.74 -3.63 7.12
CA THR A 85 -28.12 -3.87 6.68
C THR A 85 -29.01 -2.75 7.16
N PRO A 86 -29.85 -2.12 6.28
CA PRO A 86 -29.97 -2.39 4.84
C PRO A 86 -28.73 -1.99 4.05
N ARG A 87 -28.54 -2.63 2.89
CA ARG A 87 -27.42 -2.31 1.99
C ARG A 87 -27.43 -0.84 1.59
N LEU A 88 -26.26 -0.23 1.69
CA LEU A 88 -26.06 1.14 1.19
C LEU A 88 -25.98 1.15 -0.33
N ILE A 89 -26.45 2.25 -0.93
CA ILE A 89 -26.21 2.52 -2.35
C ILE A 89 -24.71 2.82 -2.50
N GLY A 90 -24.03 2.08 -3.39
CA GLY A 90 -22.60 2.33 -3.65
C GLY A 90 -22.38 3.67 -4.35
N THR A 91 -21.26 4.31 -4.04
CA THR A 91 -20.89 5.60 -4.64
C THR A 91 -20.27 5.41 -6.04
N ASN A 92 -19.78 4.22 -6.34
CA ASN A 92 -19.20 3.88 -7.64
C ASN A 92 -20.01 2.80 -8.37
N SER A 93 -19.73 2.64 -9.68
CA SER A 93 -20.41 1.68 -10.54
C SER A 93 -19.76 0.31 -10.60
N THR A 94 -18.59 0.16 -10.00
CA THR A 94 -17.84 -1.11 -10.00
C THR A 94 -18.56 -2.17 -9.19
N SER A 95 -18.71 -3.36 -9.77
CA SER A 95 -19.35 -4.47 -9.10
C SER A 95 -18.45 -5.01 -7.98
N GLU A 96 -19.02 -5.14 -6.78
CA GLU A 96 -18.30 -5.77 -5.66
C GLU A 96 -18.10 -7.26 -5.89
N ILE A 97 -17.06 -7.81 -5.25
CA ILE A 97 -16.74 -9.24 -5.24
C ILE A 97 -16.68 -9.73 -3.80
N ARG A 98 -17.67 -10.51 -3.38
CA ARG A 98 -17.71 -11.09 -2.02
C ARG A 98 -17.08 -12.48 -1.92
N ASN A 99 -17.00 -13.22 -3.03
CA ASN A 99 -16.29 -14.49 -3.09
C ASN A 99 -14.80 -14.24 -3.22
N ILE A 100 -14.11 -14.17 -2.08
CA ILE A 100 -12.65 -13.97 -2.05
C ILE A 100 -11.91 -15.27 -2.34
N GLN A 101 -10.78 -15.16 -3.02
CA GLN A 101 -9.90 -16.26 -3.37
C GLN A 101 -8.57 -16.10 -2.66
N LYS A 102 -8.10 -17.17 -2.00
CA LYS A 102 -6.81 -17.17 -1.31
C LYS A 102 -5.67 -16.67 -2.21
N GLY A 103 -4.87 -15.74 -1.70
CA GLY A 103 -3.72 -15.15 -2.40
C GLY A 103 -4.03 -13.95 -3.28
N THR A 104 -5.31 -13.70 -3.56
CA THR A 104 -5.76 -12.54 -4.35
C THR A 104 -5.80 -11.28 -3.49
N VAL A 105 -5.51 -10.14 -4.09
CA VAL A 105 -5.50 -8.82 -3.45
C VAL A 105 -6.82 -8.12 -3.63
N TYR A 106 -7.32 -7.59 -2.55
CA TYR A 106 -8.59 -6.86 -2.48
C TYR A 106 -8.46 -5.55 -1.73
N THR A 107 -9.41 -4.68 -1.97
CA THR A 107 -9.75 -3.56 -1.08
C THR A 107 -11.13 -3.80 -0.49
N TYR A 108 -11.27 -3.51 0.80
CA TYR A 108 -12.56 -3.54 1.49
C TYR A 108 -12.90 -2.12 1.96
N ASP A 109 -14.03 -1.57 1.49
CA ASP A 109 -14.57 -0.30 1.96
C ASP A 109 -15.45 -0.54 3.18
N ILE A 110 -14.98 -0.03 4.35
CA ILE A 110 -15.64 -0.23 5.64
C ILE A 110 -16.95 0.56 5.71
N LYS A 111 -16.99 1.73 5.08
CA LYS A 111 -18.18 2.62 5.12
C LYS A 111 -19.32 2.09 4.26
N GLU A 112 -18.98 1.55 3.09
CA GLU A 112 -19.98 1.03 2.15
C GLU A 112 -20.24 -0.46 2.30
N ASP A 113 -19.45 -1.18 3.12
CA ASP A 113 -19.46 -2.63 3.23
C ASP A 113 -19.32 -3.30 1.87
N ARG A 114 -18.31 -2.90 1.09
CA ARG A 114 -18.03 -3.38 -0.26
C ARG A 114 -16.62 -3.90 -0.39
N ASN A 115 -16.46 -4.93 -1.21
CA ASN A 115 -15.17 -5.56 -1.47
C ASN A 115 -14.88 -5.58 -2.96
N TYR A 116 -13.67 -5.18 -3.34
CA TYR A 116 -13.24 -5.08 -4.73
C TYR A 116 -11.94 -5.83 -4.95
N LYS A 117 -11.88 -6.61 -6.02
CA LYS A 117 -10.66 -7.31 -6.42
C LYS A 117 -9.74 -6.35 -7.16
N ILE A 118 -8.50 -6.22 -6.71
CA ILE A 118 -7.50 -5.32 -7.31
C ILE A 118 -6.60 -6.08 -8.28
N VAL A 119 -5.89 -7.12 -7.81
CA VAL A 119 -5.02 -7.95 -8.65
C VAL A 119 -5.09 -9.41 -8.23
N ASP A 120 -4.82 -10.34 -9.14
CA ASP A 120 -4.89 -11.78 -8.87
C ASP A 120 -3.88 -12.24 -7.81
N SER A 121 -2.67 -11.71 -7.86
CA SER A 121 -1.63 -12.03 -6.87
C SER A 121 -0.52 -10.98 -6.91
N LEU A 122 0.20 -10.85 -5.79
CA LEU A 122 1.44 -10.09 -5.76
C LEU A 122 2.62 -11.02 -6.02
N GLN A 123 3.53 -10.62 -6.88
CA GLN A 123 4.82 -11.28 -7.03
C GLN A 123 5.58 -11.13 -5.70
N ASN A 124 6.15 -12.23 -5.20
CA ASN A 124 6.88 -12.27 -3.93
C ASN A 124 6.03 -11.91 -2.69
N SER A 125 4.76 -12.29 -2.67
CA SER A 125 3.84 -12.04 -1.53
C SER A 125 4.34 -12.58 -0.19
N ASP A 126 5.20 -13.62 -0.20
CA ASP A 126 5.79 -14.20 1.01
C ASP A 126 6.89 -13.33 1.63
N SER A 127 7.47 -12.42 0.85
CA SER A 127 8.48 -11.46 1.28
C SER A 127 7.93 -10.06 1.53
N LEU A 128 6.64 -9.88 1.77
CA LEU A 128 6.09 -8.62 2.29
C LEU A 128 6.74 -8.37 3.66
N ASN A 129 7.85 -7.65 3.59
CA ASN A 129 8.70 -7.32 4.71
C ASN A 129 8.42 -5.87 5.06
N ILE A 130 8.29 -5.58 6.33
CA ILE A 130 8.09 -4.21 6.84
C ILE A 130 9.22 -3.25 6.45
N TYR A 131 10.37 -3.77 6.05
CA TYR A 131 11.54 -3.00 5.63
C TYR A 131 11.62 -2.77 4.12
N SER A 132 10.76 -3.43 3.35
CA SER A 132 10.64 -3.21 1.90
C SER A 132 9.26 -2.69 1.59
N PRO A 133 9.14 -1.61 0.81
CA PRO A 133 7.84 -1.15 0.35
C PRO A 133 7.06 -2.28 -0.31
N SER A 134 5.77 -2.36 -0.01
CA SER A 134 4.89 -3.27 -0.73
C SER A 134 4.87 -2.92 -2.22
N PRO A 135 4.79 -3.89 -3.12
CA PRO A 135 4.61 -3.62 -4.55
C PRO A 135 3.28 -2.92 -4.85
N ILE A 136 2.36 -2.91 -3.88
CA ILE A 136 1.11 -2.17 -3.95
C ILE A 136 0.93 -1.34 -2.68
N MET A 137 0.54 -0.07 -2.81
CA MET A 137 0.38 0.85 -1.69
C MET A 137 -0.66 1.92 -1.98
N TRP A 138 -1.19 2.52 -0.92
CA TRP A 138 -2.14 3.62 -1.04
C TRP A 138 -1.49 4.92 -1.50
N PHE A 139 -2.21 5.67 -2.34
CA PHE A 139 -2.00 7.11 -2.44
C PHE A 139 -2.52 7.82 -1.19
N PRO A 140 -1.95 8.99 -0.83
CA PRO A 140 -2.42 9.78 0.30
C PRO A 140 -3.89 10.22 0.20
N ASP A 141 -4.47 10.26 -0.99
CA ASP A 141 -5.86 10.63 -1.26
C ASP A 141 -6.90 9.56 -0.86
N SER A 142 -6.45 8.37 -0.45
CA SER A 142 -7.31 7.24 -0.06
C SER A 142 -8.26 6.73 -1.17
N LYS A 143 -8.01 7.11 -2.42
CA LYS A 143 -8.83 6.74 -3.59
C LYS A 143 -8.07 5.89 -4.60
N HIS A 144 -6.75 6.06 -4.64
CA HIS A 144 -5.90 5.39 -5.61
C HIS A 144 -4.86 4.50 -4.94
N LEU A 145 -4.43 3.49 -5.67
CA LEU A 145 -3.35 2.59 -5.34
C LEU A 145 -2.24 2.73 -6.39
N ILE A 146 -0.98 2.68 -5.95
CA ILE A 146 0.16 2.45 -6.83
C ILE A 146 0.41 0.95 -6.88
N TYR A 147 0.50 0.38 -8.06
CA TYR A 147 0.89 -1.01 -8.26
C TYR A 147 2.16 -1.09 -9.11
N ASN A 148 3.22 -1.57 -8.50
CA ASN A 148 4.53 -1.74 -9.08
C ASN A 148 4.74 -3.21 -9.46
N HIS A 149 4.88 -3.50 -10.75
CA HIS A 149 5.05 -4.85 -11.26
C HIS A 149 5.80 -4.87 -12.60
N ASN A 150 6.68 -5.85 -12.82
CA ASN A 150 7.35 -6.07 -14.11
C ASN A 150 7.98 -4.83 -14.77
N LYS A 151 8.57 -3.92 -13.97
CA LYS A 151 9.08 -2.61 -14.44
C LYS A 151 8.01 -1.70 -15.02
N ILE A 152 6.78 -1.89 -14.60
CA ILE A 152 5.61 -1.05 -14.90
C ILE A 152 5.07 -0.49 -13.59
N ILE A 153 4.61 0.74 -13.61
CA ILE A 153 3.92 1.38 -12.50
C ILE A 153 2.54 1.77 -12.98
N ASP A 154 1.53 1.15 -12.38
CA ASP A 154 0.13 1.45 -12.62
C ASP A 154 -0.47 2.23 -11.45
N ILE A 155 -1.42 3.09 -11.76
CA ILE A 155 -2.34 3.68 -10.79
C ILE A 155 -3.71 3.04 -11.02
N ILE A 156 -4.32 2.56 -9.93
CA ILE A 156 -5.59 1.86 -9.93
C ILE A 156 -6.50 2.54 -8.90
N GLU A 157 -7.76 2.80 -9.25
CA GLU A 157 -8.74 3.21 -8.25
C GLU A 157 -9.00 2.08 -7.23
N TYR A 158 -9.33 2.43 -5.99
CA TYR A 158 -9.51 1.45 -4.92
C TYR A 158 -10.61 0.41 -5.18
N ASP A 159 -11.53 0.71 -6.10
CA ASP A 159 -12.60 -0.19 -6.54
C ASP A 159 -12.23 -1.00 -7.80
N ALA A 160 -10.96 -0.97 -8.20
CA ALA A 160 -10.41 -1.56 -9.43
C ALA A 160 -10.87 -0.89 -10.73
N GLY A 161 -11.48 0.29 -10.66
CA GLY A 161 -11.73 1.14 -11.82
C GLY A 161 -10.46 1.78 -12.36
N ASN A 162 -10.52 2.27 -13.59
CA ASN A 162 -9.55 3.20 -14.19
C ASN A 162 -8.07 2.87 -13.94
N GLN A 163 -7.65 1.64 -14.23
CA GLN A 163 -6.23 1.30 -14.18
C GLN A 163 -5.49 1.99 -15.33
N THR A 164 -4.43 2.74 -14.99
CA THR A 164 -3.61 3.49 -15.94
C THR A 164 -2.13 3.27 -15.69
N THR A 165 -1.38 2.89 -16.73
CA THR A 165 0.07 2.84 -16.68
C THR A 165 0.65 4.25 -16.75
N VAL A 166 1.38 4.64 -15.71
CA VAL A 166 2.01 5.97 -15.61
C VAL A 166 3.51 5.93 -15.91
N TYR A 167 4.12 4.75 -15.80
CA TYR A 167 5.51 4.56 -16.16
C TYR A 167 5.79 3.12 -16.58
N ALA A 168 6.58 2.96 -17.62
CA ALA A 168 7.14 1.68 -18.05
C ALA A 168 8.60 1.87 -18.42
N GLY A 169 9.52 1.23 -17.68
CA GLY A 169 10.95 1.40 -17.91
C GLY A 169 11.78 0.95 -16.71
N PRO A 170 13.10 1.16 -16.76
CA PRO A 170 13.99 0.74 -15.68
C PRO A 170 13.78 1.61 -14.43
N PHE A 171 13.61 0.97 -13.29
CA PHE A 171 13.65 1.56 -11.95
C PHE A 171 13.96 0.49 -10.91
N VAL A 172 14.33 0.91 -9.72
CA VAL A 172 14.58 0.03 -8.59
C VAL A 172 13.23 -0.30 -7.93
N ASP A 173 12.78 -1.55 -8.02
CA ASP A 173 11.42 -2.00 -7.69
C ASP A 173 10.93 -1.60 -6.29
N SER A 174 11.83 -1.53 -5.32
CA SER A 174 11.50 -1.13 -3.93
C SER A 174 11.50 0.38 -3.70
N TYR A 175 11.73 1.19 -4.74
CA TYR A 175 11.82 2.66 -4.63
C TYR A 175 10.81 3.36 -5.53
N VAL A 176 9.54 3.12 -5.23
CA VAL A 176 8.39 3.80 -5.85
C VAL A 176 7.52 4.32 -4.72
N PHE A 177 7.32 5.63 -4.65
CA PHE A 177 6.57 6.26 -3.56
C PHE A 177 5.64 7.36 -4.08
N PRO A 178 4.42 7.50 -3.51
CA PRO A 178 3.57 8.63 -3.79
C PRO A 178 4.14 9.91 -3.16
N TRP A 179 3.96 11.03 -3.84
CA TRP A 179 4.19 12.34 -3.23
C TRP A 179 3.04 12.68 -2.28
N SER A 180 3.33 13.46 -1.24
CA SER A 180 2.38 13.72 -0.15
C SER A 180 1.06 14.37 -0.55
N ASP A 181 1.05 15.11 -1.67
CA ASP A 181 -0.14 15.77 -2.23
C ASP A 181 -0.83 14.97 -3.35
N SER A 182 -0.40 13.73 -3.59
CA SER A 182 -0.91 12.85 -4.64
C SER A 182 -0.75 13.38 -6.07
N SER A 183 0.07 14.41 -6.29
CA SER A 183 0.26 15.00 -7.63
C SER A 183 1.29 14.27 -8.48
N ARG A 184 2.13 13.44 -7.87
CA ARG A 184 3.25 12.76 -8.53
C ARG A 184 3.68 11.52 -7.77
N ILE A 185 4.52 10.71 -8.42
CA ILE A 185 5.26 9.62 -7.79
C ILE A 185 6.76 9.89 -7.87
N VAL A 186 7.51 9.33 -6.92
CA VAL A 186 8.97 9.36 -6.87
C VAL A 186 9.48 7.98 -7.19
N ILE A 187 10.45 7.88 -8.09
CA ILE A 187 11.12 6.62 -8.44
C ILE A 187 12.63 6.76 -8.34
N LEU A 188 13.32 5.67 -8.06
CA LEU A 188 14.78 5.60 -8.15
C LEU A 188 15.14 4.88 -9.46
N THR A 189 15.86 5.55 -10.37
CA THR A 189 16.21 4.99 -11.67
C THR A 189 17.55 5.53 -12.18
N ASP A 190 18.22 4.74 -13.00
CA ASP A 190 19.38 5.15 -13.81
C ASP A 190 18.99 5.51 -15.26
N LEU A 191 17.68 5.54 -15.57
CA LEU A 191 17.11 5.75 -16.89
C LEU A 191 17.64 4.77 -17.97
N GLY A 192 18.04 3.59 -17.55
CA GLY A 192 18.60 2.56 -18.45
C GLY A 192 20.10 2.70 -18.74
N ASN A 193 20.79 3.63 -18.08
CA ASN A 193 22.23 3.76 -18.18
C ASN A 193 22.92 3.08 -16.99
N SER A 194 23.24 1.79 -17.14
CA SER A 194 23.88 0.97 -16.10
C SER A 194 25.26 1.47 -15.64
N ASN A 195 25.86 2.45 -16.33
CA ASN A 195 27.12 3.06 -15.94
C ASN A 195 26.94 4.24 -14.99
N THR A 196 25.70 4.62 -14.69
CA THR A 196 25.38 5.72 -13.76
C THR A 196 24.77 5.18 -12.47
N VAL A 197 25.01 5.90 -11.37
CA VAL A 197 24.31 5.62 -10.11
C VAL A 197 22.87 6.05 -10.26
N PRO A 198 21.88 5.22 -9.84
CA PRO A 198 20.49 5.61 -9.85
C PRO A 198 20.23 6.89 -9.05
N ASN A 199 19.36 7.77 -9.58
CA ASN A 199 18.93 9.00 -8.95
C ASN A 199 17.41 9.00 -8.75
N LEU A 200 16.93 9.88 -7.87
CA LEU A 200 15.51 10.08 -7.65
C LEU A 200 14.91 10.97 -8.75
N TYR A 201 13.84 10.51 -9.34
CA TYR A 201 13.05 11.26 -10.33
C TYR A 201 11.59 11.32 -9.90
N THR A 202 10.89 12.34 -10.35
CA THR A 202 9.44 12.47 -10.16
C THR A 202 8.72 12.30 -11.49
N ILE A 203 7.55 11.68 -11.43
CA ILE A 203 6.61 11.55 -12.54
C ILE A 203 5.33 12.27 -12.13
N ASP A 204 5.01 13.33 -12.87
CA ASP A 204 3.79 14.10 -12.65
C ASP A 204 2.57 13.33 -13.18
N LEU A 205 1.47 13.34 -12.42
CA LEU A 205 0.24 12.60 -12.69
C LEU A 205 -0.88 13.49 -13.26
N LYS A 206 -0.51 14.56 -13.95
CA LYS A 206 -1.47 15.50 -14.54
C LYS A 206 -1.78 15.14 -15.99
#